data_e560d8f94275af92789acb46b241d9f8
#
_entry.id   e560d8f94275af92789acb46b241d9f8
#
_cell.length_a   1.000
_cell.length_b   1.000
_cell.length_c   1.000
_cell.angle_alpha   90.00
_cell.angle_beta   90.00
_cell.angle_gamma   90.00
#
_symmetry.space_group_name_H-M   'P 1'
#
loop_
_entity.id
_entity.type
_entity.pdbx_description
1 polymer ?
#
loop_
_entity_poly.entity_id
_entity_poly.type
_entity_poly.pdbx_seq_one_letter_code
_entity_poly.pdbx_strand_id
1 'polypeptide(L)'
;MEHEKTLYRVSGELPKGFQGHITYTTIFPPQCNAMKVKFVFDKRKPVQTQQLAQQCRQAFEQNESEATLSEPLLDQLCQMPKGEINLSVFSQDACLGTAHRNQLEKEFEISPSFASDGFSACKPQGIIKIVLHALHVVNDETHYTLEVKGGVV
;
A
#
# COMPACT_ATOMS: atom_id res chain seq x y z
N MET A 1 12.60 9.75 17.37
CA MET A 1 13.17 10.66 16.36
C MET A 1 12.97 12.08 16.85
N GLU A 2 14.03 12.81 16.98
CA GLU A 2 13.99 14.20 17.44
C GLU A 2 13.82 15.15 16.24
N HIS A 3 13.26 16.34 16.50
CA HIS A 3 13.03 17.35 15.45
C HIS A 3 12.31 16.83 14.21
N GLU A 4 11.34 15.94 14.45
CA GLU A 4 10.53 15.34 13.37
C GLU A 4 9.71 16.41 12.66
N LYS A 5 9.80 16.43 11.33
CA LYS A 5 8.95 17.29 10.51
C LYS A 5 8.40 16.53 9.30
N THR A 6 7.20 16.87 8.91
CA THR A 6 6.61 16.35 7.67
C THR A 6 7.34 16.96 6.47
N LEU A 7 7.92 16.11 5.64
CA LEU A 7 8.55 16.51 4.39
C LEU A 7 7.50 16.70 3.30
N TYR A 8 6.58 15.74 3.21
CA TYR A 8 5.39 15.88 2.39
C TYR A 8 4.30 14.91 2.86
N ARG A 9 3.08 15.25 2.48
CA ARG A 9 1.90 14.41 2.66
C ARG A 9 1.05 14.51 1.40
N VAL A 10 0.67 13.37 0.84
CA VAL A 10 -0.14 13.29 -0.37
C VAL A 10 -1.30 12.35 -0.16
N SER A 11 -2.39 12.62 -0.86
CA SER A 11 -3.57 11.77 -0.90
C SER A 11 -3.95 11.53 -2.34
N GLY A 12 -4.51 10.36 -2.61
CA GLY A 12 -4.97 9.99 -3.93
C GLY A 12 -6.15 9.05 -3.86
N GLU A 13 -6.72 8.81 -5.02
CA GLU A 13 -7.86 7.93 -5.20
C GLU A 13 -7.58 6.98 -6.37
N LEU A 14 -7.86 5.70 -6.17
CA LEU A 14 -7.65 4.67 -7.15
C LEU A 14 -8.98 4.04 -7.55
N PRO A 15 -9.25 3.87 -8.85
CA PRO A 15 -10.43 3.14 -9.32
C PRO A 15 -10.25 1.64 -9.17
N LYS A 16 -11.35 0.92 -9.06
CA LYS A 16 -11.37 -0.54 -9.08
C LYS A 16 -10.63 -1.08 -10.32
N GLY A 17 -9.79 -2.07 -10.10
CA GLY A 17 -9.03 -2.72 -11.15
C GLY A 17 -7.73 -2.00 -11.53
N PHE A 18 -7.41 -0.87 -10.90
CA PHE A 18 -6.13 -0.22 -11.14
C PHE A 18 -4.98 -1.17 -10.78
N GLN A 19 -4.04 -1.31 -11.70
CA GLN A 19 -2.78 -2.02 -11.50
C GLN A 19 -1.65 -1.16 -12.05
N GLY A 20 -0.61 -0.98 -11.26
CA GLY A 20 0.51 -0.17 -11.69
C GLY A 20 1.29 0.45 -10.55
N HIS A 21 2.12 1.41 -10.90
CA HIS A 21 3.03 2.08 -9.97
C HIS A 21 2.77 3.57 -9.96
N ILE A 22 2.83 4.16 -8.75
CA ILE A 22 2.80 5.60 -8.56
C ILE A 22 4.07 5.97 -7.79
N THR A 23 4.88 6.85 -8.35
CA THR A 23 6.14 7.24 -7.74
C THR A 23 6.06 8.68 -7.22
N TYR A 24 6.39 8.85 -5.95
CA TYR A 24 6.56 10.16 -5.31
C TYR A 24 8.04 10.40 -5.07
N THR A 25 8.51 11.55 -5.52
CA THR A 25 9.92 11.94 -5.45
C THR A 25 10.08 13.19 -4.61
N THR A 26 11.07 13.20 -3.72
CA THR A 26 11.44 14.38 -2.94
C THR A 26 12.96 14.41 -2.70
N ILE A 27 13.45 15.55 -2.24
CA ILE A 27 14.83 15.69 -1.79
C ILE A 27 14.84 15.55 -0.26
N PHE A 28 15.63 14.61 0.24
CA PHE A 28 15.77 14.42 1.69
C PHE A 28 16.66 15.53 2.26
N PRO A 29 16.19 16.24 3.31
CA PRO A 29 16.96 17.35 3.87
C PRO A 29 18.30 16.87 4.45
N PRO A 30 19.44 17.50 4.15
CA PRO A 30 20.76 17.04 4.59
C PRO A 30 20.94 17.07 6.12
N GLN A 31 20.17 17.90 6.81
CA GLN A 31 20.18 17.98 8.28
C GLN A 31 19.44 16.83 8.96
N CYS A 32 18.65 16.05 8.22
CA CYS A 32 17.98 14.86 8.72
C CYS A 32 18.85 13.62 8.49
N ASN A 33 18.72 12.63 9.35
CA ASN A 33 19.38 11.33 9.17
C ASN A 33 18.45 10.15 9.38
N ALA A 34 17.19 10.42 9.71
CA ALA A 34 16.15 9.40 9.88
C ALA A 34 14.89 9.77 9.11
N MET A 35 14.26 8.77 8.53
CA MET A 35 13.03 8.91 7.76
C MET A 35 11.95 7.99 8.32
N LYS A 36 10.75 8.52 8.47
CA LYS A 36 9.55 7.74 8.82
C LYS A 36 8.53 7.88 7.70
N VAL A 37 7.96 6.77 7.29
CA VAL A 37 6.93 6.72 6.25
C VAL A 37 5.69 6.08 6.82
N LYS A 38 4.54 6.71 6.56
CA LYS A 38 3.23 6.16 6.89
C LYS A 38 2.37 6.15 5.65
N PHE A 39 1.81 4.99 5.34
CA PHE A 39 0.90 4.79 4.23
C PHE A 39 -0.39 4.14 4.74
N VAL A 40 -1.52 4.67 4.30
CA VAL A 40 -2.85 4.15 4.66
C VAL A 40 -3.72 4.14 3.41
N PHE A 41 -4.44 3.05 3.18
CA PHE A 41 -5.54 3.03 2.23
C PHE A 41 -6.80 2.48 2.91
N ASP A 42 -7.97 2.85 2.43
CA ASP A 42 -9.22 2.70 3.19
C ASP A 42 -10.02 1.44 2.89
N LYS A 43 -9.78 0.76 1.76
CA LYS A 43 -10.62 -0.35 1.30
C LYS A 43 -9.79 -1.55 0.83
N ARG A 44 -9.64 -2.52 1.71
CA ARG A 44 -8.91 -3.76 1.42
C ARG A 44 -9.80 -4.90 0.95
N LYS A 45 -11.05 -4.95 1.45
CA LYS A 45 -12.02 -5.99 1.09
C LYS A 45 -13.08 -5.41 0.18
N PRO A 46 -13.64 -6.20 -0.76
CA PRO A 46 -14.71 -5.73 -1.61
C PRO A 46 -15.91 -5.26 -0.78
N VAL A 47 -16.46 -4.11 -1.15
CA VAL A 47 -17.74 -3.65 -0.61
C VAL A 47 -18.83 -4.57 -1.15
N GLN A 48 -19.66 -5.14 -0.25
CA GLN A 48 -20.76 -6.01 -0.63
C GLN A 48 -21.82 -5.22 -1.38
N THR A 49 -21.99 -5.52 -2.66
CA THR A 49 -23.01 -4.94 -3.51
C THR A 49 -23.77 -6.07 -4.22
N GLN A 50 -24.98 -5.78 -4.67
CA GLN A 50 -25.76 -6.70 -5.47
C GLN A 50 -25.04 -7.08 -6.78
N GLN A 51 -24.36 -6.12 -7.39
CA GLN A 51 -23.55 -6.34 -8.59
C GLN A 51 -22.36 -7.29 -8.31
N LEU A 52 -21.66 -7.12 -7.20
CA LEU A 52 -20.58 -8.01 -6.80
C LEU A 52 -21.09 -9.44 -6.60
N ALA A 53 -22.21 -9.60 -5.91
CA ALA A 53 -22.85 -10.90 -5.70
C ALA A 53 -23.19 -11.59 -7.03
N GLN A 54 -23.72 -10.85 -8.01
CA GLN A 54 -23.99 -11.37 -9.36
C GLN A 54 -22.72 -11.80 -10.07
N GLN A 55 -21.65 -11.00 -10.01
CA GLN A 55 -20.36 -11.32 -10.63
C GLN A 55 -19.75 -12.57 -10.00
N CYS A 56 -19.77 -12.72 -8.68
CA CYS A 56 -19.29 -13.90 -7.99
C CYS A 56 -20.10 -15.14 -8.38
N ARG A 57 -21.42 -15.02 -8.48
CA ARG A 57 -22.31 -16.10 -8.87
C ARG A 57 -22.03 -16.55 -10.30
N GLN A 58 -21.89 -15.63 -11.24
CA GLN A 58 -21.54 -15.93 -12.64
C GLN A 58 -20.19 -16.63 -12.76
N ALA A 59 -19.18 -16.13 -12.06
CA ALA A 59 -17.84 -16.74 -12.05
C ALA A 59 -17.88 -18.17 -11.50
N PHE A 60 -18.63 -18.40 -10.43
CA PHE A 60 -18.81 -19.72 -9.85
C PHE A 60 -19.48 -20.69 -10.82
N GLU A 61 -20.58 -20.28 -11.44
CA GLU A 61 -21.34 -21.09 -12.41
C GLU A 61 -20.52 -21.47 -13.64
N GLN A 62 -19.58 -20.59 -14.08
CA GLN A 62 -18.70 -20.87 -15.20
C GLN A 62 -17.62 -21.89 -14.90
N ASN A 63 -17.14 -21.96 -13.63
CA ASN A 63 -16.01 -22.78 -13.23
C ASN A 63 -16.39 -24.02 -12.42
N GLU A 64 -17.58 -24.04 -11.78
CA GLU A 64 -18.03 -25.06 -10.83
C GLU A 64 -19.48 -25.46 -11.14
N SER A 65 -19.70 -26.02 -12.33
CA SER A 65 -21.07 -26.25 -12.85
C SER A 65 -21.90 -27.30 -12.09
N GLU A 66 -21.27 -28.19 -11.30
CA GLU A 66 -21.96 -29.26 -10.56
C GLU A 66 -22.25 -28.94 -9.11
N ALA A 67 -21.67 -27.84 -8.56
CA ALA A 67 -21.84 -27.46 -7.18
C ALA A 67 -23.04 -26.50 -7.02
N THR A 68 -23.74 -26.60 -5.87
CA THR A 68 -24.79 -25.66 -5.51
C THR A 68 -24.19 -24.47 -4.75
N LEU A 69 -24.44 -23.25 -5.26
CA LEU A 69 -24.02 -22.04 -4.60
C LEU A 69 -25.01 -21.63 -3.50
N SER A 70 -24.62 -21.79 -2.24
CA SER A 70 -25.37 -21.30 -1.09
C SER A 70 -25.05 -19.83 -0.79
N GLU A 71 -25.93 -19.10 -0.10
CA GLU A 71 -25.65 -17.72 0.31
C GLU A 71 -24.38 -17.59 1.19
N PRO A 72 -24.11 -18.48 2.18
CA PRO A 72 -22.86 -18.44 2.91
C PRO A 72 -21.61 -18.64 2.03
N LEU A 73 -21.67 -19.52 1.04
CA LEU A 73 -20.57 -19.73 0.10
C LEU A 73 -20.39 -18.52 -0.81
N LEU A 74 -21.46 -17.90 -1.28
CA LEU A 74 -21.40 -16.67 -2.08
C LEU A 74 -20.73 -15.55 -1.29
N ASP A 75 -21.09 -15.36 -0.02
CA ASP A 75 -20.46 -14.36 0.85
C ASP A 75 -18.95 -14.61 1.02
N GLN A 76 -18.53 -15.87 1.19
CA GLN A 76 -17.12 -16.23 1.26
C GLN A 76 -16.39 -15.91 -0.05
N LEU A 77 -16.95 -16.25 -1.19
CA LEU A 77 -16.37 -15.96 -2.50
C LEU A 77 -16.22 -14.46 -2.73
N CYS A 78 -17.21 -13.66 -2.35
CA CYS A 78 -17.16 -12.21 -2.46
C CYS A 78 -16.10 -11.56 -1.55
N GLN A 79 -15.70 -12.22 -0.45
CA GLN A 79 -14.67 -11.73 0.47
C GLN A 79 -13.26 -12.21 0.12
N MET A 80 -13.09 -13.15 -0.81
CA MET A 80 -11.77 -13.68 -1.18
C MET A 80 -10.85 -12.66 -1.83
N PRO A 81 -11.30 -11.82 -2.78
CA PRO A 81 -10.45 -10.79 -3.35
C PRO A 81 -10.07 -9.77 -2.27
N LYS A 82 -8.78 -9.43 -2.20
CA LYS A 82 -8.26 -8.43 -1.25
C LYS A 82 -7.43 -7.41 -1.98
N GLY A 83 -7.65 -6.15 -1.65
CA GLY A 83 -6.80 -5.07 -2.12
C GLY A 83 -5.39 -5.22 -1.56
N GLU A 84 -4.41 -4.97 -2.41
CA GLU A 84 -3.00 -5.01 -2.03
C GLU A 84 -2.25 -3.86 -2.67
N ILE A 85 -1.63 -3.04 -1.82
CA ILE A 85 -0.76 -1.94 -2.23
C ILE A 85 0.52 -2.04 -1.41
N ASN A 86 1.64 -2.28 -2.09
CA ASN A 86 2.96 -2.37 -1.47
C ASN A 86 3.75 -1.09 -1.71
N LEU A 87 4.78 -0.85 -0.91
CA LEU A 87 5.67 0.30 -1.07
C LEU A 87 7.12 -0.16 -1.20
N SER A 88 7.85 0.48 -2.10
CA SER A 88 9.32 0.41 -2.14
C SER A 88 9.92 1.80 -1.94
N VAL A 89 11.07 1.85 -1.29
CA VAL A 89 11.80 3.09 -1.03
C VAL A 89 13.16 3.03 -1.66
N PHE A 90 13.52 4.11 -2.36
CA PHE A 90 14.82 4.29 -2.99
C PHE A 90 15.46 5.56 -2.48
N SER A 91 16.77 5.50 -2.23
CA SER A 91 17.62 6.65 -1.91
C SER A 91 18.75 6.70 -2.92
N GLN A 92 18.83 7.77 -3.71
CA GLN A 92 19.80 7.91 -4.79
C GLN A 92 19.87 6.66 -5.70
N ASP A 93 18.70 6.18 -6.13
CA ASP A 93 18.51 4.99 -6.98
C ASP A 93 18.87 3.63 -6.33
N ALA A 94 19.35 3.63 -5.09
CA ALA A 94 19.53 2.41 -4.32
C ALA A 94 18.21 2.01 -3.61
N CYS A 95 17.76 0.77 -3.79
CA CYS A 95 16.60 0.26 -3.10
C CYS A 95 16.91 0.04 -1.61
N LEU A 96 16.19 0.72 -0.73
CA LEU A 96 16.34 0.57 0.72
C LEU A 96 15.46 -0.55 1.28
N GLY A 97 14.45 -0.97 0.56
CA GLY A 97 13.56 -2.04 0.98
C GLY A 97 12.12 -1.88 0.51
N THR A 98 11.28 -2.78 0.99
CA THR A 98 9.88 -2.88 0.58
C THR A 98 8.99 -3.22 1.76
N ALA A 99 7.87 -2.52 1.89
CA ALA A 99 6.78 -2.84 2.79
C ALA A 99 5.71 -3.61 1.99
N HIS A 100 5.61 -4.92 2.21
CA HIS A 100 4.77 -5.81 1.41
C HIS A 100 3.73 -6.62 2.23
N ARG A 101 3.61 -6.35 3.53
CA ARG A 101 2.54 -6.97 4.33
C ARG A 101 1.20 -6.42 3.87
N ASN A 102 0.24 -7.31 3.62
CA ASN A 102 -1.08 -6.91 3.16
C ASN A 102 -1.92 -6.35 4.30
N GLN A 103 -1.71 -5.08 4.62
CA GLN A 103 -2.37 -4.33 5.70
C GLN A 103 -2.84 -2.98 5.15
N LEU A 104 -3.95 -2.47 5.72
CA LEU A 104 -4.45 -1.13 5.38
C LEU A 104 -3.48 -0.02 5.75
N GLU A 105 -2.75 -0.19 6.85
CA GLU A 105 -1.76 0.76 7.34
C GLU A 105 -0.37 0.14 7.35
N LYS A 106 0.57 0.87 6.78
CA LYS A 106 2.00 0.53 6.79
C LYS A 106 2.77 1.70 7.35
N GLU A 107 3.56 1.45 8.39
CA GLU A 107 4.46 2.44 8.98
C GLU A 107 5.84 1.83 9.15
N PHE A 108 6.87 2.54 8.70
CA PHE A 108 8.25 2.08 8.83
C PHE A 108 9.20 3.26 9.00
N GLU A 109 10.36 2.96 9.57
CA GLU A 109 11.43 3.92 9.85
C GLU A 109 12.76 3.39 9.31
N ILE A 110 13.57 4.31 8.77
CA ILE A 110 14.92 4.03 8.28
C ILE A 110 15.87 5.09 8.85
N SER A 111 16.92 4.64 9.52
CA SER A 111 17.96 5.48 10.10
C SER A 111 19.31 4.77 10.03
N PRO A 112 20.42 5.44 10.34
CA PRO A 112 21.76 4.81 10.30
C PRO A 112 21.90 3.60 11.21
N SER A 113 21.19 3.58 12.34
CA SER A 113 21.28 2.51 13.35
C SER A 113 20.09 1.59 13.42
N PHE A 114 19.02 1.89 12.70
CA PHE A 114 17.77 1.12 12.77
C PHE A 114 17.00 1.18 11.45
N ALA A 115 16.40 0.07 11.08
CA ALA A 115 15.40 0.01 10.03
C ALA A 115 14.30 -0.99 10.42
N SER A 116 13.07 -0.68 10.05
CA SER A 116 11.95 -1.61 10.19
C SER A 116 12.15 -2.82 9.28
N ASP A 117 11.46 -3.93 9.59
CA ASP A 117 11.50 -5.16 8.81
C ASP A 117 11.27 -4.87 7.31
N GLY A 118 12.10 -5.48 6.46
CA GLY A 118 12.05 -5.31 5.02
C GLY A 118 12.90 -4.15 4.50
N PHE A 119 13.56 -3.39 5.39
CA PHE A 119 14.41 -2.25 5.02
C PHE A 119 15.83 -2.40 5.55
N SER A 120 16.77 -1.73 4.89
CA SER A 120 18.16 -1.69 5.29
C SER A 120 18.47 -0.41 6.07
N ALA A 121 19.14 -0.56 7.21
CA ALA A 121 19.59 0.59 8.00
C ALA A 121 20.64 1.40 7.24
N CYS A 122 20.36 2.68 7.04
CA CYS A 122 21.26 3.61 6.39
C CYS A 122 20.83 5.05 6.66
N LYS A 123 21.66 6.00 6.31
CA LYS A 123 21.27 7.41 6.29
C LYS A 123 20.53 7.69 4.96
N PRO A 124 19.22 7.99 4.99
CA PRO A 124 18.55 8.45 3.77
C PRO A 124 19.18 9.77 3.31
N GLN A 125 19.36 9.92 2.01
CA GLN A 125 20.01 11.13 1.47
C GLN A 125 19.67 11.37 0.00
N GLY A 126 19.78 12.62 -0.41
CA GLY A 126 19.57 13.01 -1.80
C GLY A 126 18.12 12.81 -2.26
N ILE A 127 17.97 12.28 -3.45
CA ILE A 127 16.63 12.02 -4.02
C ILE A 127 16.05 10.75 -3.43
N ILE A 128 14.92 10.91 -2.75
CA ILE A 128 14.11 9.81 -2.23
C ILE A 128 12.93 9.56 -3.17
N LYS A 129 12.74 8.31 -3.56
CA LYS A 129 11.57 7.87 -4.30
C LYS A 129 10.80 6.86 -3.48
N ILE A 130 9.50 7.07 -3.36
CA ILE A 130 8.58 6.09 -2.77
C ILE A 130 7.66 5.63 -3.87
N VAL A 131 7.69 4.35 -4.16
CA VAL A 131 6.90 3.73 -5.21
C VAL A 131 5.76 2.95 -4.57
N LEU A 132 4.54 3.32 -4.91
CA LEU A 132 3.34 2.56 -4.57
C LEU A 132 3.12 1.51 -5.65
N HIS A 133 3.08 0.24 -5.27
CA HIS A 133 2.77 -0.86 -6.17
C HIS A 133 1.34 -1.32 -5.92
N ALA A 134 0.41 -0.83 -6.74
CA ALA A 134 -0.98 -1.28 -6.68
C ALA A 134 -1.10 -2.62 -7.42
N LEU A 135 -1.20 -3.71 -6.67
CA LEU A 135 -1.34 -5.05 -7.21
C LEU A 135 -2.81 -5.39 -7.43
N HIS A 136 -3.66 -5.05 -6.47
CA HIS A 136 -5.09 -5.22 -6.53
C HIS A 136 -5.79 -4.03 -5.91
N VAL A 137 -6.72 -3.42 -6.64
CA VAL A 137 -7.67 -2.44 -6.15
C VAL A 137 -9.06 -3.00 -6.38
N VAL A 138 -9.73 -3.40 -5.30
CA VAL A 138 -10.97 -4.18 -5.38
C VAL A 138 -12.25 -3.34 -5.26
N ASN A 139 -12.11 -2.06 -4.98
CA ASN A 139 -13.23 -1.11 -4.89
C ASN A 139 -12.92 0.17 -5.63
N ASP A 140 -13.97 0.77 -6.23
CA ASP A 140 -13.89 2.16 -6.68
C ASP A 140 -13.67 3.10 -5.48
N GLU A 141 -13.17 4.30 -5.77
CA GLU A 141 -12.94 5.33 -4.76
C GLU A 141 -12.07 4.82 -3.59
N THR A 142 -11.06 4.01 -3.88
CA THR A 142 -10.08 3.59 -2.88
C THR A 142 -9.14 4.75 -2.60
N HIS A 143 -9.28 5.36 -1.43
CA HIS A 143 -8.47 6.50 -1.02
C HIS A 143 -7.21 6.04 -0.29
N TYR A 144 -6.11 6.71 -0.57
CA TYR A 144 -4.86 6.50 0.18
C TYR A 144 -4.26 7.82 0.62
N THR A 145 -3.44 7.74 1.66
CA THR A 145 -2.60 8.83 2.14
C THR A 145 -1.19 8.30 2.36
N LEU A 146 -0.21 9.05 1.88
CA LEU A 146 1.21 8.82 2.11
C LEU A 146 1.79 10.03 2.82
N GLU A 147 2.42 9.81 3.96
CA GLU A 147 3.14 10.83 4.71
C GLU A 147 4.61 10.42 4.87
N VAL A 148 5.50 11.35 4.61
CA VAL A 148 6.94 11.17 4.79
C VAL A 148 7.45 12.23 5.74
N LYS A 149 8.13 11.80 6.78
CA LYS A 149 8.75 12.65 7.79
C LYS A 149 10.26 12.45 7.81
N GLY A 150 10.96 13.51 8.08
CA GLY A 150 12.39 13.49 8.34
C GLY A 150 12.69 14.01 9.74
N GLY A 151 13.75 13.49 10.33
CA GLY A 151 14.20 13.91 11.65
C GLY A 151 15.62 13.46 11.93
N VAL A 152 16.01 13.55 13.19
CA VAL A 152 17.35 13.19 13.69
C VAL A 152 17.23 12.10 14.75
N VAL A 153 18.09 11.11 14.66
CA VAL A 153 18.29 10.06 15.68
C VAL A 153 19.71 10.05 16.16
#